data_fdb645a754dcecd5e24d840a5c3502aa
#
_entry.id   fdb645a754dcecd5e24d840a5c3502aa
#
_cell.length_a   1.000
_cell.length_b   1.000
_cell.length_c   1.000
_cell.angle_alpha   90.00
_cell.angle_beta   90.00
_cell.angle_gamma   90.00
#
_symmetry.space_group_name_H-M   'P 1'
#
loop_
_entity.id
_entity.type
_entity.pdbx_description
1 polymer ?
#
loop_
_entity_poly.entity_id
_entity_poly.type
_entity_poly.pdbx_seq_one_letter_code
_entity_poly.pdbx_strand_id
1 'polypeptide(L)'
;MASFPDFVNENEIAKSWFVGELLTPSAPFDQKSGRETWTVSFAPDGSYFAWSQGHRIVRLIPWSQCLNNFTLDGTVINNVGDRRLSTQNSDGQQKNIPREHTIDCGDVVWGLAFGSSVPEKQSRCANIEWHRFKFGQDQLLLATGLNNGRIKIWDVYTGKLLLNLMDHTEVVRDLTFAPDGSLILVSASRDKTLRVWDLKDDGNMIKVLRGHQSWVYCSAFSPDSSVLCSVGASKAVFLWDMDTYTMIRKLEGHHNDVVSCEFSPDGALLATASYDTRVLVWDPCTGSVLFEFGHLFPPPTLIFAGGENDRWVRSVSFCHDGQSIASIADDRLIRFWNIEQKSPQAIAPLSNGLCCAFSIDGSVLAAGTRDGSVYFWATPRIISSLQHLCRMAIRRVMSTDEVKKLPVPDRVMDFLSYRIM
;
A
#
# COMPACT_ATOMS: atom_id res chain seq x y z
N MET A 1 21.70 -38.05 -6.55
CA MET A 1 22.38 -36.89 -5.95
C MET A 1 22.10 -35.72 -6.87
N ALA A 2 21.08 -34.92 -6.58
CA ALA A 2 20.78 -33.71 -7.31
C ALA A 2 21.63 -32.60 -6.72
N SER A 3 22.47 -31.98 -7.56
CA SER A 3 23.28 -30.84 -7.20
C SER A 3 22.35 -29.67 -6.87
N PHE A 4 22.49 -29.13 -5.67
CA PHE A 4 21.85 -27.89 -5.25
C PHE A 4 22.35 -26.74 -6.16
N PRO A 5 21.48 -25.84 -6.62
CA PRO A 5 21.94 -24.62 -7.29
C PRO A 5 22.76 -23.80 -6.30
N ASP A 6 23.89 -23.33 -6.79
CA ASP A 6 24.87 -22.56 -6.05
C ASP A 6 24.24 -21.39 -5.29
N PHE A 7 24.72 -21.18 -4.07
CA PHE A 7 24.41 -20.00 -3.26
C PHE A 7 24.62 -18.74 -4.12
N VAL A 8 23.56 -17.95 -4.26
CA VAL A 8 23.67 -16.62 -4.84
C VAL A 8 24.72 -15.86 -4.05
N ASN A 9 25.79 -15.49 -4.73
CA ASN A 9 26.93 -14.84 -4.14
C ASN A 9 26.46 -13.49 -3.57
N GLU A 10 26.51 -13.28 -2.25
CA GLU A 10 26.07 -12.04 -1.59
C GLU A 10 26.69 -10.77 -2.18
N ASN A 11 27.74 -10.91 -2.98
CA ASN A 11 28.43 -9.83 -3.69
C ASN A 11 27.70 -9.35 -4.96
N GLU A 12 26.68 -10.05 -5.46
CA GLU A 12 25.93 -9.66 -6.66
C GLU A 12 24.61 -8.91 -6.33
N ILE A 13 24.19 -8.89 -5.07
CA ILE A 13 22.98 -8.18 -4.66
C ILE A 13 23.29 -6.69 -4.52
N ALA A 14 22.67 -5.87 -5.34
CA ALA A 14 22.80 -4.42 -5.26
C ALA A 14 22.28 -3.92 -3.90
N LYS A 15 23.03 -2.99 -3.29
CA LYS A 15 22.53 -2.27 -2.11
C LYS A 15 21.61 -1.15 -2.57
N SER A 16 20.40 -1.09 -2.04
CA SER A 16 19.53 0.06 -2.25
C SER A 16 20.10 1.29 -1.53
N TRP A 17 19.97 2.46 -2.14
CA TRP A 17 20.54 3.69 -1.60
C TRP A 17 19.55 4.34 -0.63
N PHE A 18 20.06 4.69 0.56
CA PHE A 18 19.34 5.52 1.51
C PHE A 18 19.16 6.93 0.93
N VAL A 19 17.92 7.42 0.90
CA VAL A 19 17.57 8.72 0.32
C VAL A 19 17.37 9.77 1.41
N GLY A 20 16.72 9.40 2.51
CA GLY A 20 16.44 10.32 3.60
C GLY A 20 15.59 9.71 4.69
N GLU A 21 15.34 10.49 5.74
CA GLU A 21 14.52 10.11 6.88
C GLU A 21 13.68 11.27 7.40
N LEU A 22 12.51 10.93 7.93
CA LEU A 22 11.68 11.83 8.71
C LEU A 22 11.69 11.35 10.16
N LEU A 23 12.39 12.08 11.01
CA LEU A 23 12.50 11.76 12.41
C LEU A 23 11.31 12.31 13.19
N THR A 24 10.90 11.60 14.24
CA THR A 24 9.98 12.13 15.21
C THR A 24 10.62 13.30 15.94
N PRO A 25 9.94 14.48 16.05
CA PRO A 25 10.44 15.54 16.91
C PRO A 25 10.60 15.03 18.35
N SER A 26 11.67 15.43 19.01
CA SER A 26 11.97 15.08 20.42
C SER A 26 11.08 15.80 21.43
N ALA A 27 9.85 16.16 21.09
CA ALA A 27 8.90 16.77 22.00
C ALA A 27 8.63 15.83 23.18
N PRO A 28 8.45 16.34 24.41
CA PRO A 28 8.14 15.53 25.58
C PRO A 28 6.73 14.96 25.45
N PHE A 29 6.61 13.86 24.72
CA PHE A 29 5.39 13.06 24.70
C PHE A 29 5.29 12.28 26.01
N ASP A 30 4.07 12.16 26.49
CA ASP A 30 3.73 11.33 27.63
C ASP A 30 4.37 9.93 27.44
N GLN A 31 5.22 9.51 28.36
CA GLN A 31 6.02 8.26 28.26
C GLN A 31 5.18 6.99 28.12
N LYS A 32 3.84 7.11 28.20
CA LYS A 32 2.88 6.02 28.04
C LYS A 32 2.37 5.79 26.62
N SER A 33 2.64 6.69 25.69
CA SER A 33 2.16 6.57 24.32
C SER A 33 3.26 6.00 23.43
N GLY A 34 3.00 4.92 22.72
CA GLY A 34 3.91 4.38 21.70
C GLY A 34 4.24 5.43 20.65
N ARG A 35 5.38 5.25 19.99
CA ARG A 35 5.86 6.16 18.93
C ARG A 35 5.69 5.58 17.53
N GLU A 36 5.16 4.36 17.45
CA GLU A 36 5.18 3.55 16.24
C GLU A 36 4.50 4.22 15.04
N THR A 37 5.13 4.08 13.88
CA THR A 37 4.54 4.38 12.56
C THR A 37 3.91 3.10 12.01
N TRP A 38 2.61 2.94 12.23
CA TRP A 38 1.86 1.76 11.79
C TRP A 38 1.53 1.76 10.30
N THR A 39 1.45 2.94 9.71
CA THR A 39 1.05 3.08 8.34
C THR A 39 1.63 4.34 7.69
N VAL A 40 1.96 4.21 6.42
CA VAL A 40 2.41 5.29 5.53
C VAL A 40 1.58 5.25 4.25
N SER A 41 1.35 6.38 3.63
CA SER A 41 0.59 6.45 2.38
C SER A 41 1.01 7.66 1.55
N PHE A 42 1.02 7.50 0.23
CA PHE A 42 1.18 8.57 -0.74
C PHE A 42 -0.17 8.98 -1.31
N ALA A 43 -0.36 10.27 -1.55
CA ALA A 43 -1.54 10.76 -2.24
C ALA A 43 -1.51 10.32 -3.72
N PRO A 44 -2.66 9.88 -4.30
CA PRO A 44 -2.70 9.34 -5.66
C PRO A 44 -2.30 10.34 -6.75
N ASP A 45 -2.35 11.64 -6.45
CA ASP A 45 -1.90 12.72 -7.35
C ASP A 45 -0.41 13.10 -7.15
N GLY A 46 0.30 12.43 -6.22
CA GLY A 46 1.69 12.73 -5.87
C GLY A 46 1.91 14.01 -5.10
N SER A 47 0.86 14.68 -4.62
CA SER A 47 0.97 15.97 -3.96
C SER A 47 1.42 15.89 -2.50
N TYR A 48 0.99 14.82 -1.79
CA TYR A 48 1.23 14.66 -0.36
C TYR A 48 1.73 13.28 0.02
N PHE A 49 2.42 13.22 1.14
CA PHE A 49 2.79 12.02 1.87
C PHE A 49 2.24 12.11 3.30
N ALA A 50 1.66 11.00 3.81
CA ALA A 50 1.10 10.91 5.14
C ALA A 50 1.68 9.72 5.90
N TRP A 51 1.87 9.88 7.22
CA TRP A 51 2.23 8.78 8.11
C TRP A 51 1.63 8.96 9.50
N SER A 52 1.35 7.84 10.16
CA SER A 52 0.97 7.85 11.58
C SER A 52 2.21 8.04 12.44
N GLN A 53 2.11 8.91 13.43
CA GLN A 53 3.18 9.19 14.38
C GLN A 53 2.68 9.05 15.81
N GLY A 54 3.07 7.95 16.48
CA GLY A 54 2.61 7.67 17.82
C GLY A 54 1.10 7.39 17.89
N HIS A 55 0.53 7.57 19.09
CA HIS A 55 -0.82 7.07 19.35
C HIS A 55 -1.93 7.77 18.59
N ARG A 56 -1.84 9.05 18.29
CA ARG A 56 -2.99 9.79 17.75
C ARG A 56 -2.69 10.83 16.69
N ILE A 57 -1.43 10.99 16.37
CA ILE A 57 -1.00 12.03 15.44
C ILE A 57 -0.80 11.45 14.04
N VAL A 58 -1.31 12.17 13.04
CA VAL A 58 -0.98 11.96 11.63
C VAL A 58 -0.31 13.22 11.11
N ARG A 59 0.79 13.04 10.41
CA ARG A 59 1.46 14.12 9.71
C ARG A 59 1.24 14.00 8.22
N LEU A 60 1.00 15.16 7.62
CA LEU A 60 0.82 15.36 6.19
C LEU A 60 1.89 16.33 5.71
N ILE A 61 2.71 15.92 4.77
CA ILE A 61 3.73 16.77 4.17
C ILE A 61 3.53 16.83 2.66
N PRO A 62 3.63 18.00 2.01
CA PRO A 62 3.73 18.08 0.56
C PRO A 62 4.92 17.28 0.07
N TRP A 63 4.71 16.33 -0.87
CA TRP A 63 5.76 15.44 -1.32
C TRP A 63 6.95 16.18 -1.97
N SER A 64 6.68 17.24 -2.68
CA SER A 64 7.72 18.13 -3.25
C SER A 64 8.64 18.73 -2.17
N GLN A 65 8.11 19.00 -0.98
CA GLN A 65 8.91 19.49 0.15
C GLN A 65 9.79 18.38 0.74
N CYS A 66 9.29 17.14 0.81
CA CYS A 66 10.11 15.99 1.19
C CYS A 66 11.28 15.77 0.24
N LEU A 67 11.03 15.79 -1.06
CA LEU A 67 12.05 15.60 -2.09
C LEU A 67 13.16 16.66 -2.04
N ASN A 68 12.83 17.91 -1.72
CA ASN A 68 13.82 18.99 -1.57
C ASN A 68 14.74 18.80 -0.34
N ASN A 69 14.32 17.99 0.63
CA ASN A 69 15.11 17.66 1.82
C ASN A 69 15.98 16.41 1.61
N PHE A 70 15.77 15.68 0.52
CA PHE A 70 16.57 14.49 0.18
C PHE A 70 17.75 14.91 -0.67
N THR A 71 18.95 14.54 -0.25
CA THR A 71 20.17 14.79 -1.03
C THR A 71 20.39 13.65 -2.01
N LEU A 72 20.50 13.98 -3.29
CA LEU A 72 20.87 13.03 -4.35
C LEU A 72 22.36 12.58 -4.26
N ASP A 73 23.17 13.18 -3.38
CA ASP A 73 24.62 12.98 -3.29
C ASP A 73 25.18 12.89 -1.86
N GLY A 74 24.49 12.22 -0.94
CA GLY A 74 25.09 11.87 0.37
C GLY A 74 25.60 13.01 1.26
N THR A 75 25.31 14.27 0.94
CA THR A 75 25.63 15.44 1.78
C THR A 75 24.35 15.98 2.40
N VAL A 76 24.24 15.81 3.72
CA VAL A 76 23.14 16.32 4.53
C VAL A 76 23.20 17.85 4.53
N ILE A 77 22.25 18.51 3.92
CA ILE A 77 22.03 19.95 4.12
C ILE A 77 20.95 20.13 5.17
N ASN A 78 21.37 20.25 6.42
CA ASN A 78 20.51 20.76 7.49
C ASN A 78 20.27 22.26 7.26
N ASN A 79 19.20 22.61 6.57
CA ASN A 79 18.67 23.97 6.55
C ASN A 79 17.20 23.95 6.93
N VAL A 80 16.95 23.77 8.23
CA VAL A 80 15.70 24.27 8.85
C VAL A 80 15.88 25.77 9.01
N GLY A 81 15.60 26.50 7.96
CA GLY A 81 15.57 27.95 7.94
C GLY A 81 14.22 28.40 7.41
N ASP A 82 13.42 28.95 8.31
CA ASP A 82 12.19 29.72 8.03
C ASP A 82 12.39 30.67 6.82
N ARG A 83 12.02 30.24 5.63
CA ARG A 83 11.82 31.14 4.50
C ARG A 83 10.33 31.34 4.27
N ARG A 84 9.77 32.35 4.94
CA ARG A 84 8.52 32.99 4.51
C ARG A 84 8.72 33.51 3.08
N LEU A 85 8.25 32.77 2.10
CA LEU A 85 8.06 33.27 0.74
C LEU A 85 6.76 34.09 0.72
N SER A 86 6.89 35.42 0.93
CA SER A 86 5.87 36.39 0.60
C SER A 86 5.94 36.64 -0.91
N THR A 87 5.11 36.00 -1.71
CA THR A 87 4.78 36.49 -3.05
C THR A 87 3.32 36.96 -3.02
N GLN A 88 3.15 38.25 -2.94
CA GLN A 88 1.91 38.91 -3.32
C GLN A 88 1.79 38.80 -4.85
N ASN A 89 0.83 38.05 -5.34
CA ASN A 89 0.31 38.19 -6.68
C ASN A 89 -1.18 38.47 -6.58
N SER A 90 -1.52 39.64 -7.12
CA SER A 90 -2.85 40.16 -7.34
C SER A 90 -3.55 39.31 -8.41
N ASP A 91 -4.35 38.38 -8.02
CA ASP A 91 -5.53 37.89 -8.74
C ASP A 91 -6.30 36.93 -7.83
N GLY A 92 -7.58 37.21 -7.63
CA GLY A 92 -8.42 36.66 -6.56
C GLY A 92 -8.89 35.22 -6.69
N GLN A 93 -8.03 34.28 -7.12
CA GLN A 93 -8.19 32.86 -6.93
C GLN A 93 -7.17 32.39 -5.89
N GLN A 94 -7.66 32.04 -4.69
CA GLN A 94 -6.86 31.33 -3.69
C GLN A 94 -6.49 29.96 -4.27
N LYS A 95 -5.33 29.85 -4.93
CA LYS A 95 -4.70 28.56 -5.20
C LYS A 95 -4.36 27.95 -3.83
N ASN A 96 -4.89 26.76 -3.55
CA ASN A 96 -4.54 25.96 -2.39
C ASN A 96 -3.04 25.63 -2.45
N ILE A 97 -2.24 26.43 -1.77
CA ILE A 97 -0.79 26.20 -1.67
C ILE A 97 -0.62 25.01 -0.71
N PRO A 98 0.02 23.90 -1.14
CA PRO A 98 0.26 22.75 -0.28
C PRO A 98 1.03 23.14 0.99
N ARG A 99 0.51 22.77 2.16
CA ARG A 99 1.10 23.07 3.47
C ARG A 99 1.24 21.79 4.29
N GLU A 100 2.22 21.76 5.17
CA GLU A 100 2.34 20.71 6.18
C GLU A 100 1.20 20.82 7.19
N HIS A 101 0.58 19.68 7.52
CA HIS A 101 -0.45 19.58 8.54
C HIS A 101 -0.11 18.51 9.57
N THR A 102 -0.42 18.81 10.83
CA THR A 102 -0.40 17.85 11.92
C THR A 102 -1.83 17.66 12.40
N ILE A 103 -2.35 16.44 12.25
CA ILE A 103 -3.73 16.11 12.55
C ILE A 103 -3.78 15.29 13.85
N ASP A 104 -4.54 15.76 14.85
CA ASP A 104 -4.83 14.97 16.05
C ASP A 104 -6.12 14.16 15.83
N CYS A 105 -5.97 12.86 15.67
CA CYS A 105 -7.07 11.93 15.46
C CYS A 105 -7.77 11.53 16.76
N GLY A 106 -7.19 11.82 17.93
CA GLY A 106 -7.77 11.57 19.25
C GLY A 106 -7.58 10.14 19.76
N ASP A 107 -7.12 9.19 18.95
CA ASP A 107 -6.83 7.80 19.33
C ASP A 107 -5.75 7.22 18.41
N VAL A 108 -5.25 6.02 18.73
CA VAL A 108 -4.24 5.31 17.96
C VAL A 108 -4.71 5.11 16.53
N VAL A 109 -3.88 5.53 15.57
CA VAL A 109 -4.12 5.41 14.14
C VAL A 109 -3.43 4.15 13.61
N TRP A 110 -4.22 3.21 13.11
CA TRP A 110 -3.74 1.94 12.55
C TRP A 110 -3.72 1.94 11.03
N GLY A 111 -4.69 2.56 10.38
CA GLY A 111 -4.84 2.60 8.93
C GLY A 111 -4.91 4.03 8.41
N LEU A 112 -4.28 4.28 7.26
CA LEU A 112 -4.35 5.53 6.50
C LEU A 112 -4.62 5.22 5.04
N ALA A 113 -5.51 5.98 4.43
CA ALA A 113 -5.70 5.94 2.99
C ALA A 113 -6.02 7.33 2.43
N PHE A 114 -5.44 7.64 1.29
CA PHE A 114 -5.86 8.79 0.51
C PHE A 114 -6.97 8.40 -0.47
N GLY A 115 -7.96 9.27 -0.60
CA GLY A 115 -9.01 9.19 -1.60
C GLY A 115 -9.04 10.44 -2.46
N SER A 116 -9.21 10.26 -3.76
CA SER A 116 -9.36 11.36 -4.71
C SER A 116 -10.70 11.24 -5.43
N SER A 117 -11.34 12.38 -5.65
CA SER A 117 -12.53 12.43 -6.53
C SER A 117 -12.16 12.36 -8.01
N VAL A 118 -10.87 12.47 -8.33
CA VAL A 118 -10.34 12.31 -9.68
C VAL A 118 -9.84 10.88 -9.84
N PRO A 119 -10.26 10.13 -10.87
CA PRO A 119 -9.76 8.78 -11.13
C PRO A 119 -8.27 8.81 -11.39
N GLU A 120 -7.52 7.85 -10.85
CA GLU A 120 -6.08 7.69 -11.12
C GLU A 120 -5.77 7.47 -12.60
N LYS A 121 -6.73 6.93 -13.34
CA LYS A 121 -6.65 6.72 -14.80
C LYS A 121 -7.99 7.08 -15.41
N GLN A 122 -7.98 7.62 -16.62
CA GLN A 122 -9.22 7.88 -17.37
C GLN A 122 -10.01 6.57 -17.53
N SER A 123 -10.85 6.28 -16.56
CA SER A 123 -11.81 5.19 -16.63
C SER A 123 -12.87 5.58 -17.66
N ARG A 124 -13.32 4.61 -18.47
CA ARG A 124 -14.31 4.83 -19.53
C ARG A 124 -15.73 5.15 -19.03
N CYS A 125 -15.92 5.33 -17.75
CA CYS A 125 -17.21 5.70 -17.16
C CYS A 125 -17.42 7.22 -17.18
N ALA A 126 -17.80 7.73 -18.35
CA ALA A 126 -18.00 9.15 -18.63
C ALA A 126 -19.39 9.69 -18.26
N ASN A 127 -20.16 9.06 -17.41
CA ASN A 127 -21.48 9.54 -17.00
C ASN A 127 -21.62 9.68 -15.49
N ILE A 128 -20.82 10.57 -14.91
CA ILE A 128 -20.99 10.95 -13.51
C ILE A 128 -21.91 12.18 -13.49
N GLU A 129 -23.12 12.02 -12.93
CA GLU A 129 -24.02 13.12 -12.69
C GLU A 129 -23.49 14.01 -11.55
N TRP A 130 -22.90 15.14 -11.89
CA TRP A 130 -22.19 16.08 -11.02
C TRP A 130 -23.07 16.87 -10.02
N HIS A 131 -24.37 16.59 -9.92
CA HIS A 131 -25.34 17.48 -9.27
C HIS A 131 -25.53 17.31 -7.76
N ARG A 132 -24.80 16.42 -7.09
CA ARG A 132 -24.99 16.15 -5.64
C ARG A 132 -23.74 16.25 -4.75
N PHE A 133 -22.67 16.90 -5.22
CA PHE A 133 -21.45 16.91 -4.44
C PHE A 133 -21.42 18.01 -3.36
N LYS A 134 -21.31 17.62 -2.08
CA LYS A 134 -20.80 18.47 -1.00
C LYS A 134 -19.33 18.80 -1.19
N PHE A 135 -18.61 18.03 -1.98
CA PHE A 135 -17.18 18.06 -2.19
C PHE A 135 -16.88 18.65 -3.57
N GLY A 136 -15.84 19.53 -3.66
CA GLY A 136 -15.42 20.15 -4.93
C GLY A 136 -14.88 19.12 -5.93
N GLN A 137 -14.71 19.53 -7.20
CA GLN A 137 -14.31 18.65 -8.31
C GLN A 137 -12.91 18.03 -8.15
N ASP A 138 -12.01 18.64 -7.36
CA ASP A 138 -10.60 18.20 -7.19
C ASP A 138 -10.28 17.98 -5.72
N GLN A 139 -11.12 17.22 -4.99
CA GLN A 139 -10.94 17.04 -3.57
C GLN A 139 -10.05 15.82 -3.29
N LEU A 140 -9.00 16.07 -2.51
CA LEU A 140 -8.15 15.05 -1.93
C LEU A 140 -8.53 14.86 -0.46
N LEU A 141 -8.88 13.62 -0.11
CA LEU A 141 -9.29 13.22 1.23
C LEU A 141 -8.25 12.32 1.89
N LEU A 142 -8.18 12.39 3.22
CA LEU A 142 -7.44 11.43 4.01
C LEU A 142 -8.41 10.72 4.96
N ALA A 143 -8.44 9.39 4.91
CA ALA A 143 -9.14 8.56 5.88
C ALA A 143 -8.17 8.02 6.94
N THR A 144 -8.59 8.03 8.21
CA THR A 144 -7.82 7.50 9.35
C THR A 144 -8.64 6.48 10.11
N GLY A 145 -8.14 5.25 10.24
CA GLY A 145 -8.74 4.16 10.99
C GLY A 145 -8.19 4.09 12.41
N LEU A 146 -9.09 4.13 13.41
CA LEU A 146 -8.74 4.31 14.80
C LEU A 146 -8.93 3.04 15.63
N ASN A 147 -8.28 3.02 16.78
CA ASN A 147 -8.33 1.92 17.74
C ASN A 147 -9.72 1.72 18.36
N ASN A 148 -10.51 2.77 18.46
CA ASN A 148 -11.86 2.73 19.01
C ASN A 148 -12.96 2.37 17.98
N GLY A 149 -12.58 1.89 16.78
CA GLY A 149 -13.51 1.51 15.71
C GLY A 149 -14.02 2.68 14.87
N ARG A 150 -13.59 3.91 15.15
CA ARG A 150 -13.99 5.08 14.36
C ARG A 150 -13.11 5.26 13.14
N ILE A 151 -13.71 5.84 12.10
CA ILE A 151 -13.00 6.29 10.90
C ILE A 151 -13.25 7.78 10.77
N LYS A 152 -12.19 8.56 10.63
CA LYS A 152 -12.28 9.99 10.43
C LYS A 152 -11.80 10.36 9.04
N ILE A 153 -12.56 11.20 8.35
CA ILE A 153 -12.26 11.70 7.02
C ILE A 153 -11.87 13.16 7.11
N TRP A 154 -10.73 13.48 6.55
CA TRP A 154 -10.11 14.79 6.61
C TRP A 154 -9.92 15.38 5.23
N ASP A 155 -10.09 16.68 5.11
CA ASP A 155 -9.66 17.45 3.94
C ASP A 155 -8.13 17.65 4.02
N VAL A 156 -7.42 17.18 3.02
CA VAL A 156 -5.95 17.22 2.99
C VAL A 156 -5.40 18.64 2.93
N TYR A 157 -6.07 19.53 2.18
CA TYR A 157 -5.58 20.90 1.99
C TYR A 157 -5.80 21.80 3.20
N THR A 158 -6.89 21.58 3.94
CA THR A 158 -7.25 22.41 5.10
C THR A 158 -6.95 21.74 6.44
N GLY A 159 -6.73 20.43 6.46
CA GLY A 159 -6.57 19.64 7.68
C GLY A 159 -7.84 19.54 8.53
N LYS A 160 -9.01 19.90 7.98
CA LYS A 160 -10.28 19.90 8.72
C LYS A 160 -10.95 18.52 8.66
N LEU A 161 -11.56 18.14 9.79
CA LEU A 161 -12.41 16.96 9.87
C LEU A 161 -13.71 17.21 9.08
N LEU A 162 -14.01 16.30 8.15
CA LEU A 162 -15.23 16.31 7.34
C LEU A 162 -16.28 15.34 7.83
N LEU A 163 -15.91 14.06 8.06
CA LEU A 163 -16.82 13.00 8.48
C LEU A 163 -16.21 12.18 9.63
N ASN A 164 -17.09 11.57 10.44
CA ASN A 164 -16.73 10.65 11.50
C ASN A 164 -17.69 9.44 11.45
N LEU A 165 -17.17 8.30 10.96
CA LEU A 165 -17.93 7.07 10.76
C LEU A 165 -17.75 6.16 11.99
N MET A 166 -18.84 5.59 12.54
CA MET A 166 -18.83 5.02 13.90
C MET A 166 -19.49 3.64 14.01
N ASP A 167 -19.45 2.80 12.98
CA ASP A 167 -20.16 1.51 13.03
C ASP A 167 -19.31 0.30 13.44
N HIS A 168 -17.97 0.33 13.23
CA HIS A 168 -17.13 -0.76 13.68
C HIS A 168 -17.10 -0.87 15.20
N THR A 169 -17.14 -2.09 15.71
CA THR A 169 -17.12 -2.37 17.17
C THR A 169 -15.74 -2.59 17.73
N GLU A 170 -14.75 -2.76 16.87
CA GLU A 170 -13.35 -3.06 17.20
C GLU A 170 -12.42 -2.21 16.33
N VAL A 171 -11.12 -2.32 16.57
CA VAL A 171 -10.05 -1.59 15.88
C VAL A 171 -10.20 -1.65 14.37
N VAL A 172 -10.15 -0.50 13.71
CA VAL A 172 -10.02 -0.39 12.25
C VAL A 172 -8.54 -0.47 11.90
N ARG A 173 -8.14 -1.58 11.28
CA ARG A 173 -6.72 -1.90 11.00
C ARG A 173 -6.23 -1.31 9.71
N ASP A 174 -7.11 -1.23 8.72
CA ASP A 174 -6.74 -0.77 7.39
C ASP A 174 -7.90 -0.10 6.69
N LEU A 175 -7.57 0.74 5.73
CA LEU A 175 -8.48 1.53 4.91
C LEU A 175 -7.99 1.52 3.48
N THR A 176 -8.88 1.41 2.53
CA THR A 176 -8.56 1.52 1.11
C THR A 176 -9.68 2.22 0.35
N PHE A 177 -9.31 3.12 -0.57
CA PHE A 177 -10.26 3.77 -1.47
C PHE A 177 -10.29 3.07 -2.82
N ALA A 178 -11.46 3.07 -3.45
CA ALA A 178 -11.59 2.68 -4.83
C ALA A 178 -10.83 3.69 -5.74
N PRO A 179 -9.93 3.22 -6.63
CA PRO A 179 -9.10 4.11 -7.45
C PRO A 179 -9.84 4.76 -8.62
N ASP A 180 -11.13 4.46 -8.80
CA ASP A 180 -11.98 5.00 -9.88
C ASP A 180 -12.50 6.43 -9.64
N GLY A 181 -12.17 7.05 -8.51
CA GLY A 181 -12.66 8.38 -8.13
C GLY A 181 -14.10 8.37 -7.59
N SER A 182 -14.69 7.20 -7.34
CA SER A 182 -16.04 7.07 -6.76
C SER A 182 -16.14 7.56 -5.33
N LEU A 183 -15.01 7.68 -4.61
CA LEU A 183 -14.91 7.92 -3.17
C LEU A 183 -15.59 6.82 -2.33
N ILE A 184 -15.64 5.62 -2.87
CA ILE A 184 -15.98 4.43 -2.10
C ILE A 184 -14.79 4.06 -1.23
N LEU A 185 -15.02 3.98 0.07
CA LEU A 185 -14.03 3.59 1.07
C LEU A 185 -14.38 2.20 1.60
N VAL A 186 -13.38 1.34 1.73
CA VAL A 186 -13.50 0.08 2.45
C VAL A 186 -12.63 0.12 3.69
N SER A 187 -13.16 -0.37 4.79
CA SER A 187 -12.47 -0.48 6.07
C SER A 187 -12.38 -1.93 6.52
N ALA A 188 -11.20 -2.35 6.95
CA ALA A 188 -10.92 -3.66 7.51
C ALA A 188 -10.77 -3.57 9.04
N SER A 189 -11.45 -4.45 9.79
CA SER A 189 -11.49 -4.35 11.24
C SER A 189 -11.25 -5.67 11.95
N ARG A 190 -10.82 -5.56 13.21
CA ARG A 190 -10.75 -6.69 14.15
C ARG A 190 -12.12 -7.26 14.50
N ASP A 191 -13.22 -6.56 14.22
CA ASP A 191 -14.58 -7.08 14.36
C ASP A 191 -14.93 -8.18 13.34
N LYS A 192 -13.94 -8.63 12.54
CA LYS A 192 -14.03 -9.71 11.54
C LYS A 192 -14.83 -9.32 10.28
N THR A 193 -15.10 -8.04 10.11
CA THR A 193 -15.86 -7.52 8.98
C THR A 193 -15.05 -6.51 8.17
N LEU A 194 -15.40 -6.40 6.89
CA LEU A 194 -15.11 -5.21 6.12
C LEU A 194 -16.41 -4.43 5.94
N ARG A 195 -16.31 -3.11 5.91
CA ARG A 195 -17.43 -2.22 5.65
C ARG A 195 -17.15 -1.34 4.46
N VAL A 196 -18.16 -1.15 3.63
CA VAL A 196 -18.11 -0.34 2.42
C VAL A 196 -18.91 0.93 2.68
N TRP A 197 -18.30 2.08 2.43
CA TRP A 197 -18.85 3.40 2.71
C TRP A 197 -18.88 4.25 1.45
N ASP A 198 -19.97 4.96 1.23
CA ASP A 198 -20.05 5.98 0.20
C ASP A 198 -19.85 7.37 0.81
N LEU A 199 -18.69 7.98 0.57
CA LEU A 199 -18.42 9.30 1.10
C LEU A 199 -19.14 10.41 0.34
N LYS A 200 -19.61 10.15 -0.88
CA LYS A 200 -20.45 11.08 -1.62
C LYS A 200 -21.86 11.18 -1.03
N ASP A 201 -22.33 10.12 -0.39
CA ASP A 201 -23.61 10.07 0.33
C ASP A 201 -23.38 10.19 1.84
N ASP A 202 -22.74 11.28 2.27
CA ASP A 202 -22.48 11.63 3.68
C ASP A 202 -21.77 10.53 4.51
N GLY A 203 -21.09 9.60 3.86
CA GLY A 203 -20.42 8.48 4.52
C GLY A 203 -21.38 7.37 4.95
N ASN A 204 -22.49 7.22 4.26
CA ASN A 204 -23.44 6.13 4.50
C ASN A 204 -22.78 4.77 4.21
N MET A 205 -23.03 3.81 5.09
CA MET A 205 -22.54 2.45 4.91
C MET A 205 -23.41 1.71 3.88
N ILE A 206 -22.80 1.33 2.75
CA ILE A 206 -23.48 0.58 1.68
C ILE A 206 -23.64 -0.88 2.07
N LYS A 207 -22.54 -1.51 2.56
CA LYS A 207 -22.49 -2.95 2.78
C LYS A 207 -21.53 -3.36 3.88
N VAL A 208 -21.84 -4.50 4.53
CA VAL A 208 -20.92 -5.22 5.40
C VAL A 208 -20.54 -6.53 4.73
N LEU A 209 -19.25 -6.72 4.44
CA LEU A 209 -18.73 -7.96 3.89
C LEU A 209 -18.38 -8.90 5.05
N ARG A 210 -18.99 -10.07 5.06
CA ARG A 210 -18.83 -11.09 6.09
C ARG A 210 -18.27 -12.37 5.48
N GLY A 211 -17.24 -12.95 6.10
CA GLY A 211 -16.58 -14.17 5.64
C GLY A 211 -15.36 -14.51 6.47
N HIS A 212 -14.64 -13.50 6.95
CA HIS A 212 -13.54 -13.70 7.87
C HIS A 212 -14.02 -14.25 9.21
N GLN A 213 -13.31 -15.27 9.71
CA GLN A 213 -13.61 -15.87 11.02
C GLN A 213 -12.81 -15.22 12.16
N SER A 214 -11.80 -14.42 11.83
CA SER A 214 -10.92 -13.71 12.76
C SER A 214 -10.65 -12.28 12.26
N TRP A 215 -9.73 -11.58 12.90
CA TRP A 215 -9.36 -10.20 12.60
C TRP A 215 -8.99 -10.01 11.12
N VAL A 216 -9.46 -8.90 10.54
CA VAL A 216 -9.04 -8.48 9.22
C VAL A 216 -7.92 -7.45 9.39
N TYR A 217 -6.79 -7.67 8.71
CA TYR A 217 -5.60 -6.84 8.88
C TYR A 217 -5.41 -5.84 7.76
N CYS A 218 -5.68 -6.23 6.51
CA CYS A 218 -5.44 -5.40 5.33
C CYS A 218 -6.47 -5.67 4.26
N SER A 219 -6.69 -4.67 3.42
CA SER A 219 -7.54 -4.76 2.23
C SER A 219 -6.96 -3.92 1.10
N ALA A 220 -7.13 -4.35 -0.14
CA ALA A 220 -6.65 -3.65 -1.33
C ALA A 220 -7.64 -3.79 -2.49
N PHE A 221 -7.88 -2.70 -3.21
CA PHE A 221 -8.64 -2.72 -4.45
C PHE A 221 -7.76 -3.13 -5.63
N SER A 222 -8.35 -3.82 -6.60
CA SER A 222 -7.78 -3.92 -7.94
C SER A 222 -7.78 -2.54 -8.61
N PRO A 223 -6.83 -2.26 -9.54
CA PRO A 223 -6.71 -0.95 -10.18
C PRO A 223 -7.95 -0.52 -10.99
N ASP A 224 -8.80 -1.46 -11.37
CA ASP A 224 -10.08 -1.23 -12.05
C ASP A 224 -11.27 -1.08 -11.10
N SER A 225 -11.03 -1.17 -9.79
CA SER A 225 -12.04 -1.10 -8.72
C SER A 225 -13.05 -2.25 -8.69
N SER A 226 -12.94 -3.25 -9.57
CA SER A 226 -13.93 -4.35 -9.68
C SER A 226 -13.78 -5.42 -8.59
N VAL A 227 -12.55 -5.62 -8.11
CA VAL A 227 -12.22 -6.65 -7.11
C VAL A 227 -11.59 -6.03 -5.88
N LEU A 228 -11.98 -6.50 -4.72
CA LEU A 228 -11.32 -6.21 -3.44
C LEU A 228 -10.65 -7.49 -2.93
N CYS A 229 -9.39 -7.37 -2.51
CA CYS A 229 -8.71 -8.38 -1.71
C CYS A 229 -8.83 -8.04 -0.23
N SER A 230 -8.97 -9.04 0.64
CA SER A 230 -8.86 -8.86 2.08
C SER A 230 -8.12 -10.02 2.74
N VAL A 231 -7.27 -9.69 3.72
CA VAL A 231 -6.42 -10.64 4.44
C VAL A 231 -6.51 -10.41 5.96
N GLY A 232 -6.19 -11.44 6.75
CA GLY A 232 -6.32 -11.29 8.19
C GLY A 232 -5.70 -12.42 8.99
N ALA A 233 -6.10 -12.53 10.26
CA ALA A 233 -5.69 -13.56 11.20
C ALA A 233 -6.29 -14.93 10.83
N SER A 234 -6.11 -15.28 9.59
CA SER A 234 -6.43 -16.58 8.99
C SER A 234 -5.44 -16.81 7.86
N LYS A 235 -5.22 -18.05 7.49
CA LYS A 235 -4.30 -18.41 6.41
C LYS A 235 -4.87 -18.13 5.02
N ALA A 236 -6.09 -17.62 4.95
CA ALA A 236 -6.85 -17.43 3.72
C ALA A 236 -6.86 -15.98 3.28
N VAL A 237 -6.81 -15.78 1.98
CA VAL A 237 -7.00 -14.52 1.28
C VAL A 237 -8.38 -14.56 0.62
N PHE A 238 -9.17 -13.52 0.81
CA PHE A 238 -10.53 -13.44 0.26
C PHE A 238 -10.57 -12.42 -0.87
N LEU A 239 -11.23 -12.78 -1.96
CA LEU A 239 -11.52 -11.90 -3.08
C LEU A 239 -13.02 -11.64 -3.14
N TRP A 240 -13.38 -10.37 -3.28
CA TRP A 240 -14.78 -9.89 -3.30
C TRP A 240 -15.04 -9.17 -4.61
N ASP A 241 -16.20 -9.41 -5.19
CA ASP A 241 -16.75 -8.65 -6.30
C ASP A 241 -17.36 -7.36 -5.74
N MET A 242 -16.93 -6.22 -6.23
CA MET A 242 -17.35 -4.92 -5.69
C MET A 242 -18.59 -4.35 -6.39
N ASP A 243 -19.06 -4.96 -7.48
CA ASP A 243 -20.35 -4.63 -8.08
C ASP A 243 -21.50 -5.31 -7.33
N THR A 244 -21.29 -6.59 -6.97
CA THR A 244 -22.32 -7.41 -6.28
C THR A 244 -22.12 -7.49 -4.76
N TYR A 245 -20.96 -7.09 -4.25
CA TYR A 245 -20.53 -7.23 -2.86
C TYR A 245 -20.57 -8.67 -2.35
N THR A 246 -20.20 -9.62 -3.22
CA THR A 246 -20.16 -11.04 -2.90
C THR A 246 -18.75 -11.60 -2.94
N MET A 247 -18.50 -12.66 -2.18
CA MET A 247 -17.20 -13.32 -2.19
C MET A 247 -17.04 -14.13 -3.49
N ILE A 248 -16.05 -13.77 -4.30
CA ILE A 248 -15.70 -14.49 -5.54
C ILE A 248 -14.93 -15.76 -5.21
N ARG A 249 -13.91 -15.63 -4.34
CA ARG A 249 -12.96 -16.70 -4.12
C ARG A 249 -12.26 -16.58 -2.77
N LYS A 250 -11.88 -17.74 -2.25
CA LYS A 250 -10.98 -17.90 -1.11
C LYS A 250 -9.70 -18.55 -1.61
N LEU A 251 -8.55 -17.91 -1.42
CA LEU A 251 -7.24 -18.42 -1.79
C LEU A 251 -6.58 -19.04 -0.56
N GLU A 252 -6.03 -20.23 -0.71
CA GLU A 252 -5.35 -20.96 0.34
C GLU A 252 -3.92 -21.34 -0.11
N GLY A 253 -2.92 -21.09 0.72
CA GLY A 253 -1.51 -21.35 0.42
C GLY A 253 -0.57 -20.87 1.50
N HIS A 254 -0.94 -19.83 2.24
CA HIS A 254 -0.20 -19.40 3.41
C HIS A 254 -0.36 -20.35 4.59
N HIS A 255 0.67 -20.42 5.43
CA HIS A 255 0.72 -21.32 6.60
C HIS A 255 0.47 -20.61 7.93
N ASN A 256 0.45 -19.27 7.91
CA ASN A 256 0.20 -18.42 9.08
C ASN A 256 -0.69 -17.23 8.70
N ASP A 257 -0.92 -16.30 9.62
CA ASP A 257 -1.69 -15.07 9.41
C ASP A 257 -1.15 -14.26 8.25
N VAL A 258 -2.04 -13.76 7.40
CA VAL A 258 -1.71 -12.90 6.27
C VAL A 258 -1.97 -11.46 6.68
N VAL A 259 -0.95 -10.60 6.58
CA VAL A 259 -0.97 -9.28 7.22
C VAL A 259 -0.98 -8.10 6.25
N SER A 260 -0.58 -8.31 5.01
CA SER A 260 -0.57 -7.27 3.98
C SER A 260 -0.88 -7.86 2.63
N CYS A 261 -1.56 -7.10 1.79
CA CYS A 261 -1.88 -7.46 0.40
C CYS A 261 -1.87 -6.22 -0.48
N GLU A 262 -1.47 -6.39 -1.73
CA GLU A 262 -1.52 -5.32 -2.75
C GLU A 262 -1.63 -5.92 -4.15
N PHE A 263 -2.41 -5.29 -5.02
CA PHE A 263 -2.49 -5.65 -6.43
C PHE A 263 -1.35 -5.01 -7.23
N SER A 264 -0.92 -5.69 -8.29
CA SER A 264 -0.04 -5.09 -9.28
C SER A 264 -0.73 -3.95 -10.03
N PRO A 265 0.02 -2.98 -10.58
CA PRO A 265 -0.57 -1.81 -11.28
C PRO A 265 -1.38 -2.15 -12.53
N ASP A 266 -1.24 -3.36 -13.06
CA ASP A 266 -2.05 -3.87 -14.17
C ASP A 266 -3.24 -4.76 -13.70
N GLY A 267 -3.36 -5.01 -12.38
CA GLY A 267 -4.40 -5.85 -11.80
C GLY A 267 -4.23 -7.36 -12.06
N ALA A 268 -3.18 -7.76 -12.76
CA ALA A 268 -2.97 -9.15 -13.15
C ALA A 268 -2.41 -10.02 -12.01
N LEU A 269 -1.76 -9.41 -11.04
CA LEU A 269 -1.11 -10.09 -9.92
C LEU A 269 -1.61 -9.53 -8.59
N LEU A 270 -1.59 -10.39 -7.58
CA LEU A 270 -1.86 -10.02 -6.19
C LEU A 270 -0.70 -10.52 -5.33
N ALA A 271 -0.02 -9.62 -4.62
CA ALA A 271 0.99 -10.00 -3.64
C ALA A 271 0.39 -10.04 -2.24
N THR A 272 0.78 -11.02 -1.45
CA THR A 272 0.36 -11.17 -0.06
C THR A 272 1.56 -11.51 0.82
N ALA A 273 1.65 -10.87 1.98
CA ALA A 273 2.72 -11.09 2.97
C ALA A 273 2.16 -11.73 4.24
N SER A 274 2.90 -12.67 4.80
CA SER A 274 2.45 -13.45 5.95
C SER A 274 3.52 -13.62 7.02
N TYR A 275 3.06 -13.92 8.22
CA TYR A 275 3.90 -14.35 9.34
C TYR A 275 4.53 -15.74 9.12
N ASP A 276 4.20 -16.43 8.02
CA ASP A 276 4.87 -17.65 7.58
C ASP A 276 6.22 -17.38 6.90
N THR A 277 6.72 -16.13 6.93
CA THR A 277 7.98 -15.66 6.34
C THR A 277 7.99 -15.60 4.81
N ARG A 278 6.82 -15.69 4.18
CA ARG A 278 6.69 -15.74 2.72
C ARG A 278 5.92 -14.54 2.18
N VAL A 279 6.26 -14.18 0.96
CA VAL A 279 5.43 -13.37 0.08
C VAL A 279 4.96 -14.27 -1.06
N LEU A 280 3.65 -14.44 -1.20
CA LEU A 280 3.06 -15.18 -2.32
C LEU A 280 2.49 -14.20 -3.33
N VAL A 281 2.74 -14.48 -4.60
CA VAL A 281 2.15 -13.74 -5.72
C VAL A 281 1.18 -14.66 -6.44
N TRP A 282 -0.06 -14.20 -6.53
CA TRP A 282 -1.18 -14.95 -7.05
C TRP A 282 -1.66 -14.39 -8.38
N ASP A 283 -2.23 -15.25 -9.21
CA ASP A 283 -3.16 -14.85 -10.25
C ASP A 283 -4.56 -14.74 -9.62
N PRO A 284 -5.12 -13.53 -9.43
CA PRO A 284 -6.40 -13.37 -8.76
C PRO A 284 -7.58 -13.99 -9.53
N CYS A 285 -7.46 -14.11 -10.85
CA CYS A 285 -8.49 -14.67 -11.70
C CYS A 285 -8.57 -16.21 -11.56
N THR A 286 -7.44 -16.89 -11.58
CA THR A 286 -7.40 -18.37 -11.44
C THR A 286 -7.29 -18.83 -9.99
N GLY A 287 -6.73 -18.02 -9.12
CA GLY A 287 -6.44 -18.33 -7.73
C GLY A 287 -5.16 -19.15 -7.54
N SER A 288 -4.35 -19.30 -8.59
CA SER A 288 -3.09 -20.04 -8.52
C SER A 288 -1.95 -19.17 -7.99
N VAL A 289 -1.04 -19.77 -7.22
CA VAL A 289 0.23 -19.14 -6.85
C VAL A 289 1.15 -19.18 -8.06
N LEU A 290 1.65 -18.02 -8.47
CA LEU A 290 2.59 -17.87 -9.58
C LEU A 290 4.04 -17.83 -9.07
N PHE A 291 4.28 -17.07 -7.99
CA PHE A 291 5.60 -16.88 -7.41
C PHE A 291 5.53 -16.98 -5.90
N GLU A 292 6.62 -17.46 -5.32
CA GLU A 292 6.85 -17.52 -3.89
C GLU A 292 8.23 -16.94 -3.60
N PHE A 293 8.28 -15.92 -2.73
CA PHE A 293 9.49 -15.31 -2.23
C PHE A 293 9.63 -15.58 -0.74
N GLY A 294 10.72 -16.22 -0.34
CA GLY A 294 11.01 -16.54 1.05
C GLY A 294 12.03 -15.59 1.66
N HIS A 295 11.74 -15.02 2.82
CA HIS A 295 12.76 -14.33 3.62
C HIS A 295 13.75 -15.30 4.27
N LEU A 296 13.38 -16.59 4.33
CA LEU A 296 14.24 -17.70 4.69
C LEU A 296 14.37 -18.64 3.51
N PHE A 297 15.60 -18.99 3.16
CA PHE A 297 15.84 -20.02 2.16
C PHE A 297 16.79 -21.10 2.74
N PRO A 298 16.43 -22.39 2.69
CA PRO A 298 15.13 -22.96 2.31
C PRO A 298 14.03 -22.58 3.31
N PRO A 299 12.75 -22.47 2.86
CA PRO A 299 11.66 -22.18 3.79
C PRO A 299 11.59 -23.28 4.85
N PRO A 300 11.42 -22.92 6.13
CA PRO A 300 11.32 -23.92 7.18
C PRO A 300 10.08 -24.81 6.95
N THR A 301 10.26 -26.10 7.01
CA THR A 301 9.21 -27.09 6.72
C THR A 301 8.07 -27.09 7.73
N LEU A 302 8.29 -26.55 8.93
CA LEU A 302 7.27 -26.38 9.97
C LEU A 302 7.66 -25.16 10.82
N ILE A 303 6.82 -24.15 10.80
CA ILE A 303 6.92 -23.01 11.72
C ILE A 303 5.96 -23.27 12.86
N PHE A 304 6.48 -23.62 14.02
CA PHE A 304 5.68 -23.65 15.25
C PHE A 304 5.29 -22.22 15.61
N ALA A 305 4.00 -21.96 15.83
CA ALA A 305 3.52 -20.74 16.44
C ALA A 305 4.16 -20.63 17.85
N GLY A 306 5.18 -19.79 18.00
CA GLY A 306 5.91 -19.62 19.26
C GLY A 306 7.42 -19.54 19.14
N GLY A 307 8.01 -19.71 17.95
CA GLY A 307 9.42 -19.41 17.72
C GLY A 307 9.68 -17.89 17.71
N GLU A 308 10.91 -17.49 17.96
CA GLU A 308 11.33 -16.10 17.98
C GLU A 308 10.80 -15.35 16.75
N ASN A 309 10.15 -14.20 16.99
CA ASN A 309 9.40 -13.40 16.00
C ASN A 309 10.29 -12.69 14.98
N ASP A 310 11.54 -13.09 14.82
CA ASP A 310 12.58 -12.32 14.15
C ASP A 310 12.48 -12.31 12.62
N ARG A 311 11.45 -12.91 12.02
CA ARG A 311 11.42 -13.12 10.57
C ARG A 311 10.04 -12.99 9.91
N TRP A 312 9.04 -12.51 10.63
CA TRP A 312 7.69 -12.28 10.10
C TRP A 312 7.72 -11.19 9.04
N VAL A 313 7.12 -11.47 7.88
CA VAL A 313 6.91 -10.42 6.88
C VAL A 313 5.75 -9.55 7.34
N ARG A 314 5.99 -8.25 7.45
CA ARG A 314 5.05 -7.27 7.98
C ARG A 314 4.26 -6.54 6.91
N SER A 315 4.90 -6.24 5.79
CA SER A 315 4.30 -5.45 4.73
C SER A 315 4.88 -5.84 3.39
N VAL A 316 4.07 -5.71 2.36
CA VAL A 316 4.44 -5.87 0.96
C VAL A 316 3.89 -4.68 0.18
N SER A 317 4.64 -4.21 -0.82
CA SER A 317 4.17 -3.17 -1.74
C SER A 317 4.67 -3.45 -3.15
N PHE A 318 3.82 -3.16 -4.14
CA PHE A 318 4.16 -3.23 -5.56
C PHE A 318 4.71 -1.90 -6.06
N CYS A 319 5.78 -1.96 -6.84
CA CYS A 319 6.24 -0.80 -7.59
C CYS A 319 5.34 -0.55 -8.80
N HIS A 320 5.23 0.72 -9.20
CA HIS A 320 4.45 1.12 -10.38
C HIS A 320 4.95 0.56 -11.71
N ASP A 321 6.19 0.03 -11.74
CA ASP A 321 6.74 -0.68 -12.88
C ASP A 321 6.10 -2.05 -13.11
N GLY A 322 5.39 -2.58 -12.10
CA GLY A 322 4.77 -3.91 -12.14
C GLY A 322 5.77 -5.08 -12.16
N GLN A 323 7.07 -4.81 -12.01
CA GLN A 323 8.14 -5.82 -11.98
C GLN A 323 8.77 -5.97 -10.61
N SER A 324 8.73 -4.90 -9.82
CA SER A 324 9.38 -4.84 -8.51
C SER A 324 8.37 -4.94 -7.39
N ILE A 325 8.70 -5.74 -6.39
CA ILE A 325 7.96 -5.84 -5.13
C ILE A 325 8.94 -5.52 -4.00
N ALA A 326 8.52 -4.72 -3.03
CA ALA A 326 9.24 -4.54 -1.79
C ALA A 326 8.55 -5.29 -0.67
N SER A 327 9.34 -5.91 0.22
CA SER A 327 8.83 -6.52 1.44
C SER A 327 9.68 -6.16 2.64
N ILE A 328 9.03 -5.96 3.78
CA ILE A 328 9.65 -5.67 5.07
C ILE A 328 9.39 -6.82 6.02
N ALA A 329 10.44 -7.27 6.72
CA ALA A 329 10.32 -8.29 7.73
C ALA A 329 11.02 -7.92 9.05
N ASP A 330 10.71 -8.65 10.10
CA ASP A 330 11.31 -8.47 11.43
C ASP A 330 12.81 -8.84 11.47
N ASP A 331 13.35 -9.42 10.39
CA ASP A 331 14.78 -9.70 10.22
C ASP A 331 15.66 -8.45 9.99
N ARG A 332 15.07 -7.27 10.12
CA ARG A 332 15.71 -5.95 9.97
C ARG A 332 16.15 -5.63 8.56
N LEU A 333 15.50 -6.23 7.57
CA LEU A 333 15.82 -6.02 6.16
C LEU A 333 14.57 -5.65 5.36
N ILE A 334 14.77 -4.75 4.41
CA ILE A 334 13.89 -4.56 3.26
C ILE A 334 14.47 -5.37 2.12
N ARG A 335 13.63 -6.09 1.41
CA ARG A 335 14.01 -6.78 0.17
C ARG A 335 13.23 -6.22 -0.99
N PHE A 336 13.96 -5.91 -2.05
CA PHE A 336 13.40 -5.57 -3.35
C PHE A 336 13.49 -6.81 -4.24
N TRP A 337 12.35 -7.35 -4.61
CA TRP A 337 12.23 -8.53 -5.44
C TRP A 337 11.94 -8.13 -6.87
N ASN A 338 12.55 -8.84 -7.82
CA ASN A 338 12.14 -8.78 -9.21
C ASN A 338 11.32 -10.01 -9.52
N ILE A 339 10.10 -9.81 -10.02
CA ILE A 339 9.20 -10.90 -10.37
C ILE A 339 9.82 -11.78 -11.45
N GLU A 340 10.51 -11.20 -12.44
CA GLU A 340 11.12 -11.93 -13.56
C GLU A 340 12.32 -12.78 -13.12
N GLN A 341 13.10 -12.31 -12.16
CA GLN A 341 14.32 -13.00 -11.69
C GLN A 341 14.08 -13.96 -10.51
N LYS A 342 12.92 -13.85 -9.85
CA LYS A 342 12.55 -14.62 -8.64
C LYS A 342 13.58 -14.53 -7.50
N SER A 343 14.41 -13.50 -7.50
CA SER A 343 15.47 -13.28 -6.53
C SER A 343 15.43 -11.84 -6.03
N PRO A 344 15.94 -11.56 -4.81
CA PRO A 344 16.09 -10.19 -4.35
C PRO A 344 17.14 -9.48 -5.19
N GLN A 345 16.75 -8.37 -5.81
CA GLN A 345 17.67 -7.50 -6.58
C GLN A 345 18.51 -6.61 -5.69
N ALA A 346 17.89 -6.15 -4.59
CA ALA A 346 18.56 -5.29 -3.63
C ALA A 346 18.04 -5.58 -2.22
N ILE A 347 18.88 -5.31 -1.23
CA ILE A 347 18.58 -5.42 0.19
C ILE A 347 19.00 -4.13 0.86
N ALA A 348 18.12 -3.62 1.74
CA ALA A 348 18.39 -2.44 2.56
C ALA A 348 18.18 -2.75 4.05
N PRO A 349 19.04 -2.20 4.95
CA PRO A 349 18.85 -2.38 6.38
C PRO A 349 17.67 -1.53 6.89
N LEU A 350 16.79 -2.11 7.69
CA LEU A 350 15.71 -1.40 8.36
C LEU A 350 15.39 -2.02 9.71
N SER A 351 15.77 -1.36 10.79
CA SER A 351 15.43 -1.86 12.13
C SER A 351 13.96 -1.64 12.47
N ASN A 352 13.27 -2.69 12.90
CA ASN A 352 11.89 -2.61 13.41
C ASN A 352 10.87 -2.03 12.41
N GLY A 353 10.98 -2.36 11.12
CA GLY A 353 10.02 -1.94 10.10
C GLY A 353 8.62 -2.51 10.34
N LEU A 354 7.58 -1.70 10.11
CA LEU A 354 6.17 -2.07 10.31
C LEU A 354 5.36 -2.01 9.02
N CYS A 355 5.62 -1.04 8.16
CA CYS A 355 4.86 -0.80 6.95
C CYS A 355 5.75 -0.23 5.85
N CYS A 356 5.35 -0.40 4.60
CA CYS A 356 6.00 0.24 3.44
C CYS A 356 4.98 0.62 2.37
N ALA A 357 5.35 1.62 1.58
CA ALA A 357 4.64 2.02 0.39
C ALA A 357 5.61 2.62 -0.64
N PHE A 358 5.42 2.33 -1.91
CA PHE A 358 6.15 3.00 -2.99
C PHE A 358 5.56 4.38 -3.27
N SER A 359 6.42 5.32 -3.66
CA SER A 359 5.97 6.58 -4.25
C SER A 359 5.28 6.31 -5.59
N ILE A 360 4.41 7.23 -6.00
CA ILE A 360 3.58 7.05 -7.21
C ILE A 360 4.43 6.87 -8.48
N ASP A 361 5.59 7.53 -8.55
CA ASP A 361 6.55 7.37 -9.64
C ASP A 361 7.42 6.11 -9.52
N GLY A 362 7.27 5.35 -8.42
CA GLY A 362 8.04 4.16 -8.13
C GLY A 362 9.51 4.40 -7.81
N SER A 363 9.96 5.65 -7.69
CA SER A 363 11.37 5.99 -7.50
C SER A 363 11.86 5.76 -6.07
N VAL A 364 10.96 5.82 -5.10
CA VAL A 364 11.29 5.77 -3.66
C VAL A 364 10.34 4.83 -2.94
N LEU A 365 10.88 4.06 -2.00
CA LEU A 365 10.13 3.29 -1.01
C LEU A 365 10.17 4.03 0.33
N ALA A 366 9.01 4.34 0.89
CA ALA A 366 8.86 4.81 2.26
C ALA A 366 8.64 3.62 3.20
N ALA A 367 9.34 3.58 4.33
CA ALA A 367 9.22 2.53 5.33
C ALA A 367 9.05 3.12 6.72
N GLY A 368 7.94 2.81 7.37
CA GLY A 368 7.64 3.22 8.74
C GLY A 368 8.17 2.23 9.77
N THR A 369 8.60 2.71 10.93
CA THR A 369 9.26 1.92 11.96
C THR A 369 8.60 2.04 13.34
N ARG A 370 8.96 1.16 14.27
CA ARG A 370 8.45 1.18 15.66
C ARG A 370 8.92 2.36 16.49
N ASP A 371 10.03 3.01 16.12
CA ASP A 371 10.52 4.21 16.79
C ASP A 371 9.80 5.50 16.32
N GLY A 372 8.89 5.36 15.33
CA GLY A 372 8.09 6.45 14.79
C GLY A 372 8.72 7.18 13.63
N SER A 373 9.89 6.76 13.20
CA SER A 373 10.58 7.34 12.06
C SER A 373 10.09 6.74 10.74
N VAL A 374 10.24 7.49 9.66
CA VAL A 374 10.05 7.01 8.30
C VAL A 374 11.35 7.13 7.55
N TYR A 375 11.79 6.04 6.97
CA TYR A 375 13.01 5.95 6.15
C TYR A 375 12.65 5.82 4.69
N PHE A 376 13.42 6.49 3.83
CA PHE A 376 13.22 6.50 2.39
C PHE A 376 14.41 5.85 1.69
N TRP A 377 14.11 4.92 0.80
CA TRP A 377 15.09 4.15 0.03
C TRP A 377 14.84 4.32 -1.45
N ALA A 378 15.89 4.57 -2.22
CA ALA A 378 15.80 4.58 -3.67
C ALA A 378 15.47 3.17 -4.18
N THR A 379 14.51 3.09 -5.07
CA THR A 379 14.16 1.83 -5.73
C THR A 379 15.24 1.46 -6.75
N PRO A 380 15.66 0.19 -6.82
CA PRO A 380 16.52 -0.26 -7.91
C PRO A 380 15.90 0.07 -9.26
N ARG A 381 16.60 0.84 -10.09
CA ARG A 381 16.09 1.21 -11.40
C ARG A 381 16.18 0.03 -12.35
N ILE A 382 15.05 -0.43 -12.83
CA ILE A 382 14.94 -1.42 -13.89
C ILE A 382 14.45 -0.71 -15.13
N ILE A 383 15.14 -0.92 -16.24
CA ILE A 383 14.62 -0.51 -17.54
C ILE A 383 13.70 -1.61 -18.02
N SER A 384 12.39 -1.37 -17.91
CA SER A 384 11.39 -2.32 -18.35
C SER A 384 11.55 -2.64 -19.84
N SER A 385 11.55 -3.92 -20.18
CA SER A 385 11.59 -4.36 -21.57
C SER A 385 10.31 -3.93 -22.29
N LEU A 386 10.40 -3.72 -23.62
CA LEU A 386 9.21 -3.43 -24.42
C LEU A 386 8.16 -4.54 -24.30
N GLN A 387 8.60 -5.78 -24.19
CA GLN A 387 7.72 -6.93 -23.97
C GLN A 387 6.93 -6.79 -22.67
N HIS A 388 7.58 -6.41 -21.56
CA HIS A 388 6.90 -6.17 -20.30
C HIS A 388 5.91 -5.01 -20.39
N LEU A 389 6.28 -3.89 -21.00
CA LEU A 389 5.38 -2.76 -21.18
C LEU A 389 4.15 -3.13 -22.01
N CYS A 390 4.32 -3.93 -23.05
CA CYS A 390 3.21 -4.47 -23.85
C CYS A 390 2.33 -5.41 -23.01
N ARG A 391 2.93 -6.30 -22.21
CA ARG A 391 2.20 -7.17 -21.27
C ARG A 391 1.34 -6.34 -20.32
N MET A 392 1.93 -5.35 -19.65
CA MET A 392 1.24 -4.45 -18.73
C MET A 392 0.06 -3.72 -19.41
N ALA A 393 0.27 -3.21 -20.64
CA ALA A 393 -0.77 -2.52 -21.39
C ALA A 393 -1.95 -3.44 -21.72
N ILE A 394 -1.69 -4.69 -22.14
CA ILE A 394 -2.72 -5.68 -22.45
C ILE A 394 -3.44 -6.12 -21.16
N ARG A 395 -2.70 -6.42 -20.10
CA ARG A 395 -3.25 -6.92 -18.84
C ARG A 395 -4.12 -5.89 -18.11
N ARG A 396 -3.90 -4.60 -18.30
CA ARG A 396 -4.77 -3.53 -17.78
C ARG A 396 -6.19 -3.56 -18.34
N VAL A 397 -6.39 -4.16 -19.51
CA VAL A 397 -7.69 -4.19 -20.21
C VAL A 397 -8.26 -5.60 -20.36
N MET A 398 -7.47 -6.64 -20.08
CA MET A 398 -7.87 -8.04 -20.25
C MET A 398 -7.53 -8.87 -19.03
N SER A 399 -8.50 -9.62 -18.54
CA SER A 399 -8.34 -10.62 -17.51
C SER A 399 -7.58 -11.86 -18.01
N THR A 400 -7.12 -12.72 -17.10
CA THR A 400 -6.46 -13.98 -17.48
C THR A 400 -7.37 -14.89 -18.31
N ASP A 401 -8.66 -14.89 -18.05
CA ASP A 401 -9.61 -15.74 -18.81
C ASP A 401 -9.89 -15.18 -20.21
N GLU A 402 -9.80 -13.86 -20.40
CA GLU A 402 -9.89 -13.24 -21.70
C GLU A 402 -8.61 -13.45 -22.51
N VAL A 403 -7.44 -13.35 -21.89
CA VAL A 403 -6.14 -13.65 -22.51
C VAL A 403 -6.13 -15.08 -23.05
N LYS A 404 -6.66 -16.06 -22.33
CA LYS A 404 -6.76 -17.47 -22.79
C LYS A 404 -7.63 -17.65 -24.06
N LYS A 405 -8.51 -16.71 -24.37
CA LYS A 405 -9.36 -16.74 -25.58
C LYS A 405 -8.71 -16.07 -26.78
N LEU A 406 -7.57 -15.43 -26.62
CA LEU A 406 -6.85 -14.78 -27.71
C LEU A 406 -6.32 -15.83 -28.71
N PRO A 407 -6.43 -15.58 -30.02
CA PRO A 407 -5.86 -16.46 -31.04
C PRO A 407 -4.35 -16.21 -31.20
N VAL A 408 -3.60 -16.43 -30.13
CA VAL A 408 -2.13 -16.25 -30.08
C VAL A 408 -1.46 -17.58 -29.74
N PRO A 409 -0.18 -17.79 -30.10
CA PRO A 409 0.56 -18.98 -29.72
C PRO A 409 0.63 -19.17 -28.21
N ASP A 410 0.62 -20.42 -27.74
CA ASP A 410 0.64 -20.80 -26.31
C ASP A 410 1.75 -20.06 -25.53
N ARG A 411 2.95 -19.95 -26.12
CA ARG A 411 4.06 -19.22 -25.50
C ARG A 411 3.75 -17.74 -25.22
N VAL A 412 3.01 -17.08 -26.13
CA VAL A 412 2.58 -15.69 -25.92
C VAL A 412 1.49 -15.62 -24.87
N MET A 413 0.58 -16.59 -24.86
CA MET A 413 -0.45 -16.70 -23.84
C MET A 413 0.15 -16.91 -22.45
N ASP A 414 1.12 -17.81 -22.30
CA ASP A 414 1.83 -18.07 -21.05
C ASP A 414 2.61 -16.83 -20.59
N PHE A 415 3.24 -16.10 -21.51
CA PHE A 415 3.93 -14.84 -21.21
C PHE A 415 2.94 -13.78 -20.71
N LEU A 416 1.79 -13.60 -21.39
CA LEU A 416 0.75 -12.67 -20.96
C LEU A 416 0.12 -13.04 -19.62
N SER A 417 0.10 -14.32 -19.28
CA SER A 417 -0.42 -14.86 -18.01
C SER A 417 0.63 -14.96 -16.89
N TYR A 418 1.81 -14.39 -17.07
CA TYR A 418 2.94 -14.45 -16.12
C TYR A 418 3.41 -15.87 -15.76
N ARG A 419 3.16 -16.84 -16.63
CA ARG A 419 3.60 -18.25 -16.45
C ARG A 419 4.99 -18.51 -16.99
N ILE A 420 5.36 -17.75 -18.04
CA ILE A 420 6.73 -17.69 -18.58
C ILE A 420 7.20 -16.23 -18.54
N MET A 421 8.44 -16.05 -18.19
CA MET A 421 9.13 -14.75 -18.17
C MET A 421 9.97 -14.55 -19.44
#